data_7ffb28edfead6f637feca3c59986ad1b
#
_entry.id   7ffb28edfead6f637feca3c59986ad1b
#
_cell.length_a   1.000
_cell.length_b   1.000
_cell.length_c   1.000
_cell.angle_alpha   90.00
_cell.angle_beta   90.00
_cell.angle_gamma   90.00
#
_symmetry.space_group_name_H-M   'P 1'
#
loop_
_entity.id
_entity.type
_entity.pdbx_description
1 polymer ?
#
loop_
_entity_poly.entity_id
_entity_poly.type
_entity_poly.pdbx_seq_one_letter_code
_entity_poly.pdbx_strand_id
1 'polypeptide(L)' 'MATHIKITRTRSISGRTAKEIATLKGLGLTYTGRVRILKDTPEIRGMILKVAHLVSIEPYDQEGK' A
#
# COMPACT_ATOMS: atom_id res chain seq x y z
N MET A 1 -16.61 0.39 -11.04
CA MET A 1 -15.21 0.77 -10.92
C MET A 1 -14.82 0.78 -9.45
N ALA A 2 -13.58 0.41 -9.20
CA ALA A 2 -13.09 0.40 -7.83
C ALA A 2 -12.87 1.82 -7.34
N THR A 3 -13.32 2.09 -6.12
CA THR A 3 -13.14 3.40 -5.51
C THR A 3 -11.99 3.40 -4.50
N HIS A 4 -11.49 2.22 -4.17
CA HIS A 4 -10.45 2.06 -3.19
C HIS A 4 -9.41 1.09 -3.70
N ILE A 5 -8.29 1.04 -3.00
CA ILE A 5 -7.19 0.14 -3.32
C ILE A 5 -6.89 -0.71 -2.10
N LYS A 6 -6.83 -2.02 -2.28
CA LYS A 6 -6.42 -2.92 -1.22
C LYS A 6 -4.93 -3.19 -1.37
N ILE A 7 -4.19 -2.86 -0.35
CA ILE A 7 -2.73 -2.98 -0.37
C ILE A 7 -2.32 -3.97 0.71
N THR A 8 -1.50 -4.93 0.34
CA THR A 8 -0.95 -5.91 1.28
C THR A 8 0.57 -5.85 1.19
N ARG A 9 1.21 -5.68 2.34
CA ARG A 9 2.67 -5.71 2.37
C ARG A 9 3.11 -7.17 2.31
N THR A 10 3.77 -7.53 1.19
CA THR A 10 4.11 -8.92 0.93
C THR A 10 5.57 -9.25 1.18
N ARG A 11 6.41 -8.24 1.32
CA ARG A 11 7.84 -8.48 1.47
C ARG A 11 8.40 -7.77 2.68
N SER A 12 9.47 -8.35 3.22
CA SER A 12 10.22 -7.72 4.28
C SER A 12 10.92 -6.48 3.76
N ILE A 13 11.05 -5.47 4.62
CA ILE A 13 11.76 -4.26 4.26
C ILE A 13 13.19 -4.27 4.79
N SER A 14 13.66 -5.41 5.21
CA SER A 14 15.04 -5.53 5.68
C SER A 14 15.99 -5.07 4.60
N GLY A 15 16.91 -4.17 4.94
CA GLY A 15 17.85 -3.65 3.99
C GLY A 15 17.32 -2.56 3.08
N ARG A 16 16.10 -2.11 3.29
CA ARG A 16 15.53 -1.06 2.46
C ARG A 16 15.88 0.32 3.00
N THR A 17 15.68 1.33 2.17
CA THR A 17 16.01 2.69 2.54
C THR A 17 15.01 3.24 3.55
N ALA A 18 15.43 4.28 4.28
CA ALA A 18 14.54 4.93 5.22
C ALA A 18 13.32 5.52 4.51
N LYS A 19 13.48 5.96 3.26
CA LYS A 19 12.37 6.53 2.51
C LYS A 19 11.28 5.50 2.27
N GLU A 20 11.68 4.28 1.92
CA GLU A 20 10.71 3.21 1.69
C GLU A 20 10.00 2.85 2.98
N ILE A 21 10.74 2.77 4.07
CA ILE A 21 10.15 2.46 5.37
C ILE A 21 9.15 3.54 5.76
N ALA A 22 9.52 4.81 5.58
CA ALA A 22 8.63 5.91 5.92
C ALA A 22 7.36 5.88 5.07
N THR A 23 7.50 5.55 3.78
CA THR A 23 6.35 5.46 2.89
C THR A 23 5.40 4.35 3.34
N LEU A 24 5.96 3.19 3.70
CA LEU A 24 5.13 2.09 4.18
C LEU A 24 4.40 2.46 5.47
N LYS A 25 5.09 3.16 6.37
CA LYS A 25 4.44 3.62 7.60
C LYS A 25 3.33 4.61 7.30
N GLY A 26 3.56 5.51 6.34
CA GLY A 26 2.54 6.46 5.93
C GLY A 26 1.32 5.79 5.34
N LEU A 27 1.50 4.63 4.71
CA LEU A 27 0.40 3.85 4.18
C LEU A 27 -0.25 2.95 5.24
N GLY A 28 0.33 2.88 6.42
CA GLY A 28 -0.20 2.02 7.47
C GLY A 28 0.28 0.59 7.39
N LEU A 29 1.31 0.33 6.59
CA LEU A 29 1.82 -1.02 6.39
C LEU A 29 3.07 -1.23 7.23
N THR A 30 2.88 -1.39 8.52
CA THR A 30 4.00 -1.41 9.45
C THR A 30 4.65 -2.77 9.62
N TYR A 31 4.05 -3.83 9.09
CA TYR A 31 4.66 -5.15 9.15
C TYR A 31 4.20 -5.98 7.95
N THR A 32 4.96 -7.03 7.66
CA THR A 32 4.65 -7.93 6.56
C THR A 32 3.32 -8.63 6.81
N GLY A 33 2.49 -8.66 5.79
CA GLY A 33 1.17 -9.25 5.91
C GLY A 33 0.09 -8.26 6.29
N ARG A 34 0.48 -7.04 6.64
CA ARG A 34 -0.50 -6.00 6.95
C ARG A 34 -1.32 -5.66 5.71
N VAL A 35 -2.62 -5.55 5.86
CA VAL A 35 -3.53 -5.20 4.78
C VAL A 35 -4.16 -3.85 5.10
N ARG A 36 -4.20 -2.97 4.12
CA ARG A 36 -4.87 -1.68 4.26
C ARG A 36 -5.73 -1.42 3.04
N ILE A 37 -6.87 -0.80 3.27
CA ILE A 37 -7.75 -0.37 2.20
C ILE A 37 -7.77 1.14 2.23
N LEU A 38 -7.29 1.74 1.15
CA LEU A 38 -7.13 3.18 1.07
C LEU A 38 -7.89 3.72 -0.12
N LYS A 39 -8.29 4.98 -0.02
CA LYS A 39 -8.98 5.62 -1.11
C LYS A 39 -8.06 5.79 -2.31
N ASP A 40 -8.59 5.60 -3.50
CA ASP A 40 -7.81 5.69 -4.73
C ASP A 40 -7.65 7.17 -5.10
N THR A 41 -6.58 7.77 -4.62
CA THR A 41 -6.26 9.17 -4.92
C THR A 41 -4.87 9.24 -5.53
N PRO A 42 -4.58 10.33 -6.25
CA PRO A 42 -3.23 10.48 -6.82
C PRO A 42 -2.13 10.47 -5.76
N GLU A 43 -2.39 11.03 -4.59
CA GLU A 43 -1.37 11.02 -3.53
C GLU A 43 -1.07 9.61 -3.08
N ILE A 44 -2.12 8.82 -2.86
CA ILE A 44 -1.95 7.43 -2.42
C ILE A 44 -1.26 6.63 -3.51
N ARG A 45 -1.63 6.83 -4.76
CA ARG A 45 -0.99 6.12 -5.86
C ARG A 45 0.50 6.45 -5.95
N GLY A 46 0.84 7.74 -5.74
CA GLY A 46 2.23 8.14 -5.75
C GLY A 46 3.04 7.45 -4.67
N MET A 47 2.47 7.33 -3.48
CA MET A 47 3.15 6.63 -2.39
C MET A 47 3.31 5.15 -2.71
N ILE A 48 2.27 4.53 -3.26
CA ILE A 48 2.30 3.11 -3.59
C ILE A 48 3.37 2.81 -4.63
N LEU A 49 3.52 3.68 -5.62
CA LEU A 49 4.52 3.47 -6.65
C LEU A 49 5.93 3.39 -6.10
N LYS A 50 6.19 4.11 -5.03
CA LYS A 50 7.52 4.10 -4.42
C LYS A 50 7.85 2.77 -3.78
N VAL A 51 6.84 2.01 -3.38
CA VAL A 51 7.05 0.74 -2.70
C VAL A 51 6.31 -0.41 -3.40
N ALA A 52 5.97 -0.23 -4.68
CA ALA A 52 5.18 -1.22 -5.40
C ALA A 52 5.84 -2.60 -5.41
N HIS A 53 7.15 -2.63 -5.37
CA HIS A 53 7.87 -3.90 -5.36
C HIS A 53 7.81 -4.62 -4.01
N LEU A 54 7.25 -3.96 -3.00
CA LEU A 54 7.16 -4.52 -1.66
C LEU A 54 5.73 -4.87 -1.26
N VAL A 55 4.76 -4.53 -2.09
CA VAL A 55 3.36 -4.70 -1.75
C VAL A 55 2.60 -5.33 -2.91
N SER A 56 1.44 -5.89 -2.58
CA SER A 56 0.49 -6.38 -3.58
C SER A 56 -0.68 -5.41 -3.59
N ILE A 57 -1.12 -5.04 -4.79
CA ILE A 57 -2.15 -4.03 -4.96
C ILE A 57 -3.33 -4.65 -5.71
N GLU A 58 -4.54 -4.44 -5.18
CA GLU A 58 -5.75 -4.92 -5.82
C GLU A 58 -6.80 -3.83 -5.81
N PRO A 59 -7.62 -3.77 -6.85
CA PRO A 59 -8.76 -2.87 -6.80
C PRO A 59 -9.74 -3.34 -5.73
N TYR A 60 -10.36 -2.40 -5.06
CA TYR A 60 -11.32 -2.72 -4.02
C TYR A 60 -12.50 -1.76 -4.12
N ASP A 61 -13.69 -2.32 -4.18
CA ASP A 61 -14.90 -1.53 -4.27
C ASP A 61 -15.66 -1.68 -2.96
N GLN A 62 -15.51 -0.69 -2.11
CA GLN A 62 -16.09 -0.74 -0.78
C GLN A 62 -17.60 -0.69 -0.81
N GLU A 63 -18.15 -0.14 -1.86
CA GLU A 63 -19.59 -0.02 -1.97
C GLU A 63 -20.23 -1.22 -2.60
N GLY A 64 -19.44 -2.02 -3.23
CA GLY A 64 -19.96 -3.10 -4.05
C GLY A 64 -20.64 -4.17 -3.28
N LYS A 65 -20.58 -4.09 -2.01
CA LYS A 65 -21.13 -5.08 -1.30
C LYS A 65 -22.36 -5.47 -1.53
#